data_9181ba7c89bfd23941d593504fd7d5ee
#
_entry.id   9181ba7c89bfd23941d593504fd7d5ee
#
_cell.length_a   1.000
_cell.length_b   1.000
_cell.length_c   1.000
_cell.angle_alpha   90.00
_cell.angle_beta   90.00
_cell.angle_gamma   90.00
#
_symmetry.space_group_name_H-M   'P 1'
#
loop_
_entity.id
_entity.type
_entity.pdbx_description
1 polymer ?
#
loop_
_entity_poly.entity_id
_entity_poly.type
_entity_poly.pdbx_seq_one_letter_code
_entity_poly.pdbx_strand_id
1 'polypeptide(L)'
;DFLAELSAEVLRGPDTRRQEASAAFGFWCRRARLEALAARHASPLPRLGRGLAFHLAPANVPALFAYTLAIGLLAGNANVVRLSSRRVEGEAPLLAALRRVLERPEHAAVRARTSLITYGRDDAVTADYCARCDARIVWGGDATVAAVRAMPMPPHAVELCFPDRWSLAVFSQRAFSALTPEERGALAHRFYNDTYQMDQNACSSPQLVLWLEDGGDPACRGRWWEAVAAEAA
;
A
#
# COMPACT_ATOMS: atom_id res chain seq x y z
N ASP A 1 11.92 16.04 0.90
CA ASP A 1 12.17 16.45 -0.48
C ASP A 1 12.14 15.26 -1.45
N PHE A 2 12.90 14.18 -1.23
CA PHE A 2 12.95 13.01 -2.12
C PHE A 2 11.57 12.47 -2.55
N LEU A 3 10.67 12.17 -1.60
CA LEU A 3 9.34 11.63 -1.93
C LEU A 3 8.46 12.62 -2.69
N ALA A 4 8.60 13.92 -2.41
CA ALA A 4 7.86 14.96 -3.15
C ALA A 4 8.38 15.09 -4.60
N GLU A 5 9.67 14.92 -4.83
CA GLU A 5 10.24 14.89 -6.17
C GLU A 5 9.87 13.61 -6.92
N LEU A 6 9.86 12.46 -6.21
CA LEU A 6 9.36 11.21 -6.76
C LEU A 6 7.88 11.33 -7.16
N SER A 7 7.05 11.98 -6.32
CA SER A 7 5.67 12.31 -6.67
C SER A 7 5.57 13.07 -7.99
N ALA A 8 6.37 14.13 -8.13
CA ALA A 8 6.39 14.95 -9.34
C ALA A 8 6.86 14.16 -10.58
N GLU A 9 7.84 13.28 -10.43
CA GLU A 9 8.34 12.41 -11.50
C GLU A 9 7.26 11.42 -11.94
N VAL A 10 6.60 10.75 -11.00
CA VAL A 10 5.53 9.78 -11.26
C VAL A 10 4.33 10.42 -11.94
N LEU A 11 3.89 11.59 -11.47
CA LEU A 11 2.70 12.26 -12.00
C LEU A 11 2.94 12.97 -13.34
N ARG A 12 4.19 13.28 -13.68
CA ARG A 12 4.57 13.83 -15.00
C ARG A 12 4.80 12.74 -16.05
N GLY A 13 5.27 11.56 -15.63
CA GLY A 13 5.55 10.46 -16.54
C GLY A 13 4.28 9.90 -17.17
N PRO A 14 4.17 9.83 -18.52
CA PRO A 14 2.96 9.33 -19.17
C PRO A 14 2.65 7.88 -18.80
N ASP A 15 3.67 7.02 -18.71
CA ASP A 15 3.51 5.60 -18.41
C ASP A 15 3.12 5.35 -16.95
N THR A 16 3.70 6.09 -16.01
CA THR A 16 3.36 5.99 -14.59
C THR A 16 2.00 6.60 -14.30
N ARG A 17 1.65 7.72 -14.95
CA ARG A 17 0.37 8.40 -14.74
C ARG A 17 -0.82 7.61 -15.25
N ARG A 18 -0.65 6.82 -16.33
CA ARG A 18 -1.70 5.95 -16.88
C ARG A 18 -1.98 4.75 -15.98
N GLN A 19 -1.03 4.37 -15.15
CA GLN A 19 -1.17 3.27 -14.22
C GLN A 19 -1.72 3.78 -12.90
N GLU A 20 -2.92 3.36 -12.59
CA GLU A 20 -3.69 3.85 -11.45
C GLU A 20 -2.96 3.70 -10.12
N ALA A 21 -2.40 2.52 -9.84
CA ALA A 21 -1.62 2.27 -8.62
C ALA A 21 -0.41 3.21 -8.50
N SER A 22 0.28 3.48 -9.61
CA SER A 22 1.42 4.41 -9.65
C SER A 22 0.97 5.85 -9.46
N ALA A 23 -0.13 6.26 -10.11
CA ALA A 23 -0.70 7.59 -9.95
C ALA A 23 -1.17 7.82 -8.51
N ALA A 24 -1.86 6.86 -7.91
CA ALA A 24 -2.28 6.91 -6.50
C ALA A 24 -1.08 7.08 -5.56
N PHE A 25 0.00 6.33 -5.78
CA PHE A 25 1.25 6.50 -5.04
C PHE A 25 1.84 7.90 -5.24
N GLY A 26 1.86 8.42 -6.48
CA GLY A 26 2.30 9.78 -6.78
C GLY A 26 1.49 10.83 -6.02
N PHE A 27 0.16 10.71 -5.98
CA PHE A 27 -0.70 11.59 -5.20
C PHE A 27 -0.46 11.50 -3.69
N TRP A 28 -0.22 10.28 -3.18
CA TRP A 28 0.09 10.06 -1.77
C TRP A 28 1.42 10.71 -1.36
N CYS A 29 2.41 10.73 -2.24
CA CYS A 29 3.73 11.33 -1.99
C CYS A 29 3.78 12.85 -2.19
N ARG A 30 2.66 13.53 -2.48
CA ARG A 30 2.65 15.00 -2.60
C ARG A 30 3.08 15.66 -1.31
N ARG A 31 3.87 16.74 -1.42
CA ARG A 31 4.43 17.49 -0.29
C ARG A 31 3.38 17.81 0.79
N ALA A 32 2.25 18.39 0.40
CA ALA A 32 1.19 18.75 1.34
C ALA A 32 0.63 17.50 2.10
N ARG A 33 0.57 16.35 1.43
CA ARG A 33 0.11 15.10 2.06
C ARG A 33 1.15 14.56 3.06
N LEU A 34 2.43 14.63 2.71
CA LEU A 34 3.53 14.22 3.59
C LEU A 34 3.65 15.15 4.80
N GLU A 35 3.46 16.46 4.63
CA GLU A 35 3.44 17.44 5.72
C GLU A 35 2.25 17.19 6.66
N ALA A 36 1.07 16.92 6.13
CA ALA A 36 -0.09 16.54 6.93
C ALA A 36 0.14 15.23 7.70
N LEU A 37 0.81 14.24 7.08
CA LEU A 37 1.19 13.00 7.74
C LEU A 37 2.19 13.26 8.87
N ALA A 38 3.21 14.07 8.61
CA ALA A 38 4.19 14.46 9.61
C ALA A 38 3.55 15.17 10.81
N ALA A 39 2.62 16.10 10.55
CA ALA A 39 1.87 16.80 11.60
C ALA A 39 1.04 15.84 12.48
N ARG A 40 0.35 14.86 11.85
CA ARG A 40 -0.42 13.84 12.59
C ARG A 40 0.43 12.96 13.50
N HIS A 41 1.70 12.74 13.13
CA HIS A 41 2.64 11.91 13.86
C HIS A 41 3.70 12.73 14.60
N ALA A 42 3.50 14.04 14.75
CA ALA A 42 4.40 14.89 15.52
C ALA A 42 4.52 14.39 16.96
N SER A 43 5.72 14.47 17.51
CA SER A 43 6.02 14.03 18.87
C SER A 43 6.98 15.03 19.51
N PRO A 44 6.80 15.40 20.79
CA PRO A 44 7.76 16.21 21.51
C PRO A 44 9.09 15.48 21.75
N LEU A 45 9.09 14.14 21.66
CA LEU A 45 10.30 13.34 21.82
C LEU A 45 10.99 13.12 20.47
N PRO A 46 12.32 13.19 20.43
CA PRO A 46 13.09 12.82 19.24
C PRO A 46 12.76 11.39 18.82
N ARG A 47 12.60 11.17 17.51
CA ARG A 47 12.39 9.85 16.93
C ARG A 47 13.53 9.53 16.00
N LEU A 48 14.10 8.35 16.15
CA LEU A 48 15.15 7.81 15.28
C LEU A 48 14.60 6.58 14.57
N GLY A 49 15.10 6.32 13.36
CA GLY A 49 14.90 5.06 12.70
C GLY A 49 15.47 3.91 13.54
N ARG A 50 14.91 2.71 13.37
CA ARG A 50 15.38 1.52 14.09
C ARG A 50 16.72 1.01 13.57
N GLY A 51 17.06 1.32 12.34
CA GLY A 51 18.25 0.81 11.66
C GLY A 51 17.90 0.26 10.29
N LEU A 52 18.19 -1.02 10.05
CA LEU A 52 17.92 -1.70 8.79
C LEU A 52 16.50 -2.31 8.79
N ALA A 53 15.66 -1.82 7.89
CA ALA A 53 14.36 -2.41 7.60
C ALA A 53 14.44 -3.33 6.37
N PHE A 54 14.08 -4.59 6.54
CA PHE A 54 13.97 -5.57 5.46
C PHE A 54 12.50 -5.78 5.10
N HIS A 55 12.15 -5.51 3.85
CA HIS A 55 10.78 -5.58 3.35
C HIS A 55 10.65 -6.69 2.31
N LEU A 56 9.72 -7.61 2.53
CA LEU A 56 9.28 -8.56 1.51
C LEU A 56 8.01 -8.00 0.88
N ALA A 57 8.14 -7.37 -0.29
CA ALA A 57 7.02 -6.77 -1.00
C ALA A 57 6.19 -7.85 -1.74
N PRO A 58 4.86 -7.70 -1.79
CA PRO A 58 3.97 -8.63 -2.47
C PRO A 58 3.97 -8.40 -3.97
N ALA A 59 3.37 -9.34 -4.72
CA ALA A 59 3.30 -9.31 -6.18
C ALA A 59 1.92 -8.91 -6.72
N ASN A 60 0.92 -8.71 -5.86
CA ASN A 60 -0.46 -8.46 -6.28
C ASN A 60 -0.78 -6.99 -6.52
N VAL A 61 -0.01 -6.05 -5.93
CA VAL A 61 -0.23 -4.61 -6.08
C VAL A 61 1.06 -3.96 -6.57
N PRO A 62 1.09 -3.41 -7.80
CA PRO A 62 2.33 -2.93 -8.44
C PRO A 62 3.09 -1.85 -7.69
N ALA A 63 2.39 -0.96 -6.96
CA ALA A 63 3.00 0.17 -6.26
C ALA A 63 3.36 -0.14 -4.79
N LEU A 64 3.03 -1.33 -4.26
CA LEU A 64 3.15 -1.57 -2.82
C LEU A 64 4.61 -1.60 -2.34
N PHE A 65 5.55 -2.02 -3.21
CA PHE A 65 6.98 -1.92 -2.90
C PHE A 65 7.42 -0.47 -2.66
N ALA A 66 6.85 0.48 -3.39
CA ALA A 66 7.16 1.90 -3.25
C ALA A 66 6.55 2.51 -1.98
N TYR A 67 5.33 2.11 -1.63
CA TYR A 67 4.70 2.52 -0.36
C TYR A 67 5.49 2.02 0.85
N THR A 68 5.87 0.74 0.88
CA THR A 68 6.61 0.19 2.02
C THR A 68 7.99 0.83 2.14
N LEU A 69 8.69 1.10 1.03
CA LEU A 69 9.92 1.86 0.99
C LEU A 69 9.72 3.30 1.53
N ALA A 70 8.70 4.00 1.03
CA ALA A 70 8.44 5.39 1.44
C ALA A 70 8.17 5.50 2.95
N ILE A 71 7.39 4.58 3.51
CA ILE A 71 7.12 4.52 4.95
C ILE A 71 8.41 4.22 5.72
N GLY A 72 9.24 3.28 5.25
CA GLY A 72 10.52 2.97 5.86
C GLY A 72 11.48 4.16 5.89
N LEU A 73 11.53 4.94 4.79
CA LEU A 73 12.33 6.18 4.70
C LEU A 73 11.79 7.28 5.61
N LEU A 74 10.47 7.49 5.66
CA LEU A 74 9.84 8.46 6.56
C LEU A 74 10.07 8.12 8.03
N ALA A 75 10.16 6.83 8.36
CA ALA A 75 10.51 6.36 9.68
C ALA A 75 12.03 6.48 10.00
N GLY A 76 12.85 6.95 9.06
CA GLY A 76 14.28 7.19 9.26
C GLY A 76 15.18 5.96 9.10
N ASN A 77 14.66 4.86 8.54
CA ASN A 77 15.41 3.61 8.39
C ASN A 77 16.27 3.57 7.11
N ALA A 78 17.30 2.73 7.13
CA ALA A 78 17.84 2.15 5.92
C ALA A 78 16.93 1.01 5.46
N ASN A 79 16.76 0.82 4.15
CA ASN A 79 15.74 -0.09 3.63
C ASN A 79 16.31 -1.03 2.57
N VAL A 80 16.07 -2.31 2.75
CA VAL A 80 16.23 -3.32 1.72
C VAL A 80 14.85 -3.83 1.35
N VAL A 81 14.40 -3.59 0.12
CA VAL A 81 13.10 -4.04 -0.37
C VAL A 81 13.30 -5.16 -1.37
N ARG A 82 12.85 -6.35 -1.02
CA ARG A 82 12.81 -7.49 -1.92
C ARG A 82 11.56 -7.38 -2.78
N LEU A 83 11.78 -7.18 -4.07
CA LEU A 83 10.76 -7.22 -5.09
C LEU A 83 10.39 -8.66 -5.44
N SER A 84 9.20 -8.90 -5.92
CA SER A 84 8.82 -10.21 -6.44
C SER A 84 9.72 -10.62 -7.61
N SER A 85 10.09 -11.90 -7.68
CA SER A 85 10.73 -12.47 -8.86
C SER A 85 9.74 -12.70 -10.02
N ARG A 86 8.44 -12.66 -9.76
CA ARG A 86 7.41 -12.66 -10.80
C ARG A 86 7.27 -11.26 -11.36
N ARG A 87 7.09 -11.14 -12.67
CA ARG A 87 6.75 -9.84 -13.27
C ARG A 87 5.40 -9.39 -12.72
N VAL A 88 5.37 -8.18 -12.19
CA VAL A 88 4.15 -7.50 -11.77
C VAL A 88 3.83 -6.49 -12.86
N GLU A 89 2.68 -6.63 -13.49
CA GLU A 89 2.25 -5.68 -14.51
C GLU A 89 2.15 -4.28 -13.89
N GLY A 90 2.69 -3.28 -14.57
CA GLY A 90 2.68 -1.91 -14.06
C GLY A 90 3.78 -1.52 -13.08
N GLU A 91 4.61 -2.46 -12.61
CA GLU A 91 5.70 -2.14 -11.67
C GLU A 91 6.88 -1.43 -12.35
N ALA A 92 7.24 -1.83 -13.56
CA ALA A 92 8.46 -1.37 -14.22
C ALA A 92 8.55 0.16 -14.42
N PRO A 93 7.51 0.88 -14.87
CA PRO A 93 7.57 2.33 -15.01
C PRO A 93 7.79 3.06 -13.67
N LEU A 94 7.14 2.61 -12.59
CA LEU A 94 7.32 3.18 -11.26
C LEU A 94 8.73 2.92 -10.72
N LEU A 95 9.25 1.72 -10.92
CA LEU A 95 10.62 1.35 -10.55
C LEU A 95 11.65 2.20 -11.31
N ALA A 96 11.43 2.44 -12.61
CA ALA A 96 12.28 3.31 -13.41
C ALA A 96 12.24 4.77 -12.94
N ALA A 97 11.05 5.28 -12.60
CA ALA A 97 10.91 6.63 -12.03
C ALA A 97 11.64 6.76 -10.68
N LEU A 98 11.48 5.76 -9.80
CA LEU A 98 12.19 5.71 -8.52
C LEU A 98 13.71 5.73 -8.71
N ARG A 99 14.24 4.92 -9.62
CA ARG A 99 15.68 4.87 -9.92
C ARG A 99 16.19 6.22 -10.43
N ARG A 100 15.50 6.85 -11.40
CA ARG A 100 15.90 8.17 -11.91
C ARG A 100 16.00 9.23 -10.81
N VAL A 101 15.08 9.23 -9.85
CA VAL A 101 15.12 10.19 -8.74
C VAL A 101 16.22 9.83 -7.75
N LEU A 102 16.43 8.55 -7.43
CA LEU A 102 17.51 8.11 -6.53
C LEU A 102 18.91 8.40 -7.08
N GLU A 103 19.08 8.42 -8.41
CA GLU A 103 20.38 8.69 -9.05
C GLU A 103 20.78 10.18 -9.03
N ARG A 104 19.85 11.08 -8.71
CA ARG A 104 20.16 12.51 -8.59
C ARG A 104 21.16 12.77 -7.46
N PRO A 105 22.17 13.65 -7.65
CA PRO A 105 23.22 13.91 -6.65
C PRO A 105 22.65 14.33 -5.28
N GLU A 106 21.61 15.16 -5.27
CA GLU A 106 20.94 15.65 -4.08
C GLU A 106 20.31 14.55 -3.21
N HIS A 107 20.07 13.38 -3.79
CA HIS A 107 19.50 12.22 -3.10
C HIS A 107 20.52 11.15 -2.72
N ALA A 108 21.82 11.45 -2.78
CA ALA A 108 22.90 10.51 -2.45
C ALA A 108 22.70 9.86 -1.06
N ALA A 109 22.26 10.62 -0.06
CA ALA A 109 22.01 10.11 1.29
C ALA A 109 20.82 9.13 1.34
N VAL A 110 19.78 9.35 0.53
CA VAL A 110 18.63 8.42 0.41
C VAL A 110 19.05 7.18 -0.35
N ARG A 111 19.78 7.35 -1.45
CA ARG A 111 20.33 6.24 -2.24
C ARG A 111 21.19 5.31 -1.40
N ALA A 112 22.08 5.85 -0.55
CA ALA A 112 22.93 5.06 0.33
C ALA A 112 22.13 4.22 1.36
N ARG A 113 20.88 4.56 1.61
CA ARG A 113 19.98 3.87 2.55
C ARG A 113 18.90 3.03 1.87
N THR A 114 18.98 2.85 0.54
CA THR A 114 17.93 2.18 -0.23
C THR A 114 18.54 1.12 -1.12
N SER A 115 18.12 -0.12 -0.93
CA SER A 115 18.44 -1.25 -1.81
C SER A 115 17.16 -1.90 -2.30
N LEU A 116 17.04 -2.05 -3.61
CA LEU A 116 15.96 -2.82 -4.23
C LEU A 116 16.59 -4.09 -4.80
N ILE A 117 16.16 -5.23 -4.30
CA ILE A 117 16.73 -6.53 -4.64
C ILE A 117 15.67 -7.46 -5.20
N THR A 118 16.09 -8.35 -6.07
CA THR A 118 15.25 -9.42 -6.61
C THR A 118 16.04 -10.72 -6.59
N TYR A 119 15.44 -11.75 -6.04
CA TYR A 119 15.97 -13.11 -6.08
C TYR A 119 14.80 -14.10 -6.12
N GLY A 120 15.06 -15.32 -6.57
CA GLY A 120 14.09 -16.41 -6.59
C GLY A 120 13.63 -16.82 -5.19
N ARG A 121 12.94 -17.95 -5.10
CA ARG A 121 12.69 -18.58 -3.78
C ARG A 121 14.00 -19.12 -3.25
N ASP A 122 14.62 -18.36 -2.37
CA ASP A 122 15.85 -18.73 -1.70
C ASP A 122 15.71 -18.37 -0.21
N ASP A 123 15.44 -19.37 0.59
CA ASP A 123 15.20 -19.21 2.02
C ASP A 123 16.49 -18.83 2.76
N ALA A 124 17.67 -19.22 2.25
CA ALA A 124 18.94 -18.85 2.86
C ALA A 124 19.23 -17.36 2.72
N VAL A 125 19.00 -16.77 1.53
CA VAL A 125 19.13 -15.33 1.32
C VAL A 125 18.13 -14.57 2.18
N THR A 126 16.88 -15.03 2.24
CA THR A 126 15.84 -14.41 3.07
C THR A 126 16.21 -14.46 4.56
N ALA A 127 16.67 -15.63 5.04
CA ALA A 127 17.09 -15.82 6.42
C ALA A 127 18.30 -14.94 6.79
N ASP A 128 19.26 -14.74 5.89
CA ASP A 128 20.41 -13.86 6.10
C ASP A 128 19.97 -12.39 6.30
N TYR A 129 19.06 -11.90 5.49
CA TYR A 129 18.48 -10.54 5.72
C TYR A 129 17.68 -10.48 7.01
N CYS A 130 16.88 -11.49 7.33
CA CYS A 130 16.13 -11.58 8.58
C CYS A 130 17.04 -11.54 9.81
N ALA A 131 18.18 -12.25 9.77
CA ALA A 131 19.14 -12.32 10.87
C ALA A 131 19.89 -11.01 11.12
N ARG A 132 19.88 -10.06 10.17
CA ARG A 132 20.62 -8.80 10.24
C ARG A 132 19.75 -7.55 10.31
N CYS A 133 18.43 -7.67 10.11
CA CYS A 133 17.54 -6.52 10.14
C CYS A 133 17.12 -6.13 11.57
N ASP A 134 16.83 -4.84 11.74
CA ASP A 134 16.26 -4.26 12.96
C ASP A 134 14.73 -4.18 12.87
N ALA A 135 14.20 -4.24 11.66
CA ALA A 135 12.77 -4.34 11.39
C ALA A 135 12.52 -5.25 10.19
N ARG A 136 11.58 -6.19 10.32
CA ARG A 136 11.14 -7.07 9.24
C ARG A 136 9.69 -6.76 8.89
N ILE A 137 9.45 -6.44 7.62
CA ILE A 137 8.13 -6.09 7.09
C ILE A 137 7.73 -7.15 6.06
N VAL A 138 6.70 -7.93 6.34
CA VAL A 138 6.29 -9.06 5.52
C VAL A 138 4.90 -8.82 4.95
N TRP A 139 4.81 -8.76 3.64
CA TRP A 139 3.56 -8.74 2.89
C TRP A 139 3.38 -10.07 2.17
N GLY A 140 2.29 -10.76 2.40
CA GLY A 140 2.04 -12.04 1.74
C GLY A 140 0.96 -12.85 2.42
N GLY A 141 0.55 -13.94 1.78
CA GLY A 141 -0.40 -14.88 2.37
C GLY A 141 0.13 -15.55 3.63
N ASP A 142 -0.77 -16.13 4.42
CA ASP A 142 -0.49 -16.73 5.73
C ASP A 142 0.67 -17.73 5.70
N ALA A 143 0.76 -18.56 4.66
CA ALA A 143 1.87 -19.51 4.50
C ALA A 143 3.23 -18.80 4.35
N THR A 144 3.29 -17.68 3.60
CA THR A 144 4.51 -16.87 3.44
C THR A 144 4.90 -16.23 4.76
N VAL A 145 3.93 -15.66 5.47
CA VAL A 145 4.16 -15.04 6.78
C VAL A 145 4.67 -16.08 7.77
N ALA A 146 4.06 -17.26 7.82
CA ALA A 146 4.49 -18.34 8.71
C ALA A 146 5.92 -18.82 8.41
N ALA A 147 6.26 -19.02 7.12
CA ALA A 147 7.60 -19.43 6.71
C ALA A 147 8.67 -18.39 7.09
N VAL A 148 8.40 -17.11 6.85
CA VAL A 148 9.35 -16.03 7.19
C VAL A 148 9.47 -15.85 8.71
N ARG A 149 8.38 -16.01 9.46
CA ARG A 149 8.40 -15.98 10.93
C ARG A 149 9.25 -17.06 11.56
N ALA A 150 9.35 -18.22 10.92
CA ALA A 150 10.21 -19.29 11.38
C ALA A 150 11.70 -18.98 11.24
N MET A 151 12.08 -17.97 10.45
CA MET A 151 13.48 -17.56 10.28
C MET A 151 13.95 -16.73 11.48
N PRO A 152 15.18 -16.97 11.98
CA PRO A 152 15.74 -16.22 13.09
C PRO A 152 15.79 -14.71 12.82
N MET A 153 15.59 -13.93 13.87
CA MET A 153 15.68 -12.48 13.85
C MET A 153 16.36 -12.00 15.16
N PRO A 154 17.11 -10.88 15.14
CA PRO A 154 17.71 -10.36 16.37
C PRO A 154 16.65 -10.10 17.46
N PRO A 155 16.92 -10.37 18.75
CA PRO A 155 15.92 -10.20 19.82
C PRO A 155 15.35 -8.79 19.97
N HIS A 156 16.10 -7.75 19.56
CA HIS A 156 15.68 -6.35 19.60
C HIS A 156 14.87 -5.92 18.36
N ALA A 157 14.88 -6.72 17.31
CA ALA A 157 14.20 -6.40 16.06
C ALA A 157 12.68 -6.52 16.20
N VAL A 158 11.95 -5.77 15.39
CA VAL A 158 10.48 -5.81 15.36
C VAL A 158 9.99 -6.42 14.05
N GLU A 159 8.84 -7.05 14.11
CA GLU A 159 8.17 -7.60 12.95
C GLU A 159 6.82 -6.95 12.72
N LEU A 160 6.54 -6.60 11.45
CA LEU A 160 5.26 -6.14 10.97
C LEU A 160 4.81 -7.07 9.83
N CYS A 161 3.73 -7.81 10.06
CA CYS A 161 3.18 -8.72 9.06
C CYS A 161 1.83 -8.21 8.54
N PHE A 162 1.68 -8.26 7.23
CA PHE A 162 0.46 -7.95 6.51
C PHE A 162 -0.01 -9.20 5.75
N PRO A 163 -0.62 -10.17 6.44
CA PRO A 163 -1.13 -11.39 5.83
C PRO A 163 -2.42 -11.10 5.06
N ASP A 164 -2.90 -12.10 4.30
CA ASP A 164 -4.18 -12.01 3.64
C ASP A 164 -5.30 -11.71 4.64
N ARG A 165 -6.24 -10.88 4.22
CA ARG A 165 -7.40 -10.50 5.02
C ARG A 165 -8.63 -10.50 4.13
N TRP A 166 -9.74 -10.89 4.73
CA TRP A 166 -11.06 -10.76 4.17
C TRP A 166 -11.67 -9.48 4.71
N SER A 167 -11.99 -8.57 3.82
CA SER A 167 -12.67 -7.33 4.17
C SER A 167 -14.17 -7.48 3.93
N LEU A 168 -14.94 -6.74 4.72
CA LEU A 168 -16.39 -6.67 4.56
C LEU A 168 -16.84 -5.21 4.62
N ALA A 169 -17.97 -4.92 3.98
CA ALA A 169 -18.66 -3.65 4.12
C ALA A 169 -19.93 -3.85 4.96
N VAL A 170 -20.20 -2.91 5.84
CA VAL A 170 -21.43 -2.91 6.66
C VAL A 170 -22.22 -1.66 6.34
N PHE A 171 -23.46 -1.82 5.95
CA PHE A 171 -24.40 -0.72 5.67
C PHE A 171 -25.56 -0.72 6.65
N SER A 172 -25.88 0.46 7.16
CA SER A 172 -27.15 0.70 7.89
C SER A 172 -28.27 0.93 6.88
N GLN A 173 -29.30 0.11 6.94
CA GLN A 173 -30.49 0.23 6.09
C GLN A 173 -31.17 1.59 6.29
N ARG A 174 -31.29 2.04 7.53
CA ARG A 174 -31.87 3.34 7.88
C ARG A 174 -31.04 4.49 7.33
N ALA A 175 -29.73 4.47 7.55
CA ALA A 175 -28.85 5.54 7.07
C ALA A 175 -28.83 5.62 5.54
N PHE A 176 -28.75 4.48 4.85
CA PHE A 176 -28.80 4.44 3.39
C PHE A 176 -30.13 4.94 2.81
N SER A 177 -31.26 4.57 3.46
CA SER A 177 -32.58 5.04 3.04
C SER A 177 -32.76 6.56 3.13
N ALA A 178 -32.02 7.20 4.03
CA ALA A 178 -32.05 8.66 4.22
C ALA A 178 -31.19 9.43 3.21
N LEU A 179 -30.30 8.76 2.45
CA LEU A 179 -29.45 9.41 1.46
C LEU A 179 -30.25 9.93 0.27
N THR A 180 -29.83 11.09 -0.27
CA THR A 180 -30.31 11.60 -1.55
C THR A 180 -29.80 10.72 -2.71
N PRO A 181 -30.38 10.83 -3.92
CA PRO A 181 -29.86 10.12 -5.08
C PRO A 181 -28.39 10.42 -5.37
N GLU A 182 -27.95 11.67 -5.23
CA GLU A 182 -26.58 12.12 -5.45
C GLU A 182 -25.62 11.52 -4.41
N GLU A 183 -26.02 11.48 -3.15
CA GLU A 183 -25.22 10.85 -2.08
C GLU A 183 -25.10 9.33 -2.27
N ARG A 184 -26.16 8.67 -2.74
CA ARG A 184 -26.12 7.25 -3.09
C ARG A 184 -25.15 6.98 -4.23
N GLY A 185 -25.20 7.79 -5.30
CA GLY A 185 -24.24 7.69 -6.40
C GLY A 185 -22.80 7.89 -5.93
N ALA A 186 -22.53 8.93 -5.14
CA ALA A 186 -21.20 9.18 -4.58
C ALA A 186 -20.73 8.03 -3.66
N LEU A 187 -21.61 7.38 -2.93
CA LEU A 187 -21.29 6.22 -2.11
C LEU A 187 -21.00 5.00 -2.98
N ALA A 188 -21.81 4.75 -4.03
CA ALA A 188 -21.60 3.67 -4.98
C ALA A 188 -20.26 3.81 -5.72
N HIS A 189 -19.93 5.01 -6.17
CA HIS A 189 -18.63 5.31 -6.78
C HIS A 189 -17.45 4.99 -5.84
N ARG A 190 -17.53 5.38 -4.58
CA ARG A 190 -16.49 5.07 -3.59
C ARG A 190 -16.38 3.55 -3.34
N PHE A 191 -17.51 2.87 -3.23
CA PHE A 191 -17.53 1.41 -3.06
C PHE A 191 -16.97 0.69 -4.29
N TYR A 192 -17.29 1.17 -5.50
CA TYR A 192 -16.71 0.65 -6.74
C TYR A 192 -15.19 0.77 -6.72
N ASN A 193 -14.66 1.94 -6.37
CA ASN A 193 -13.22 2.16 -6.26
C ASN A 193 -12.57 1.24 -5.22
N ASP A 194 -13.18 1.06 -4.05
CA ASP A 194 -12.64 0.20 -3.00
C ASP A 194 -12.70 -1.30 -3.35
N THR A 195 -13.62 -1.70 -4.23
CA THR A 195 -13.92 -3.11 -4.49
C THR A 195 -13.36 -3.58 -5.83
N TYR A 196 -13.62 -2.85 -6.91
CA TYR A 196 -13.41 -3.35 -8.28
C TYR A 196 -12.20 -2.77 -8.98
N GLN A 197 -11.69 -1.64 -8.55
CA GLN A 197 -10.56 -0.95 -9.15
C GLN A 197 -9.28 -1.82 -9.25
N MET A 198 -9.12 -2.78 -8.33
CA MET A 198 -8.02 -3.75 -8.30
C MET A 198 -8.52 -5.18 -8.54
N ASP A 199 -9.60 -5.36 -9.30
CA ASP A 199 -10.22 -6.65 -9.59
C ASP A 199 -10.45 -7.50 -8.31
N GLN A 200 -10.86 -6.89 -7.22
CA GLN A 200 -11.02 -7.48 -5.88
C GLN A 200 -9.74 -8.12 -5.30
N ASN A 201 -8.58 -7.84 -5.85
CA ASN A 201 -7.30 -8.40 -5.38
C ASN A 201 -6.68 -7.63 -4.21
N ALA A 202 -7.18 -6.44 -3.88
CA ALA A 202 -6.71 -5.72 -2.70
C ALA A 202 -7.26 -6.36 -1.42
N CYS A 203 -6.43 -6.45 -0.38
CA CYS A 203 -6.86 -6.97 0.93
C CYS A 203 -7.97 -6.11 1.59
N SER A 204 -8.13 -4.87 1.15
CA SER A 204 -9.19 -3.95 1.57
C SER A 204 -10.48 -4.07 0.75
N SER A 205 -10.47 -4.81 -0.36
CA SER A 205 -11.66 -4.98 -1.20
C SER A 205 -12.71 -5.82 -0.48
N PRO A 206 -13.93 -5.31 -0.24
CA PRO A 206 -14.97 -6.06 0.43
C PRO A 206 -15.37 -7.32 -0.35
N GLN A 207 -15.28 -8.48 0.33
CA GLN A 207 -15.74 -9.77 -0.18
C GLN A 207 -17.17 -10.10 0.26
N LEU A 208 -17.68 -9.36 1.24
CA LEU A 208 -19.00 -9.54 1.83
C LEU A 208 -19.60 -8.17 2.15
N VAL A 209 -20.87 -8.02 1.81
CA VAL A 209 -21.68 -6.85 2.20
C VAL A 209 -22.74 -7.29 3.20
N LEU A 210 -22.72 -6.71 4.37
CA LEU A 210 -23.71 -6.93 5.42
C LEU A 210 -24.63 -5.71 5.55
N TRP A 211 -25.91 -5.97 5.73
CA TRP A 211 -26.92 -4.95 5.99
C TRP A 211 -27.44 -5.08 7.41
N LEU A 212 -27.33 -4.00 8.16
CA LEU A 212 -28.00 -3.88 9.45
C LEU A 212 -29.48 -3.55 9.19
N GLU A 213 -30.36 -4.40 9.69
CA GLU A 213 -31.82 -4.20 9.61
C GLU A 213 -32.27 -3.30 10.78
N ASP A 214 -31.77 -2.05 10.80
CA ASP A 214 -31.99 -1.06 11.85
C ASP A 214 -33.16 -0.09 11.55
N GLY A 215 -34.04 -0.49 10.64
CA GLY A 215 -35.15 0.30 10.11
C GLY A 215 -34.78 0.97 8.79
N GLY A 216 -35.79 1.36 8.04
CA GLY A 216 -35.64 1.90 6.69
C GLY A 216 -36.32 1.02 5.66
N ASP A 217 -36.18 1.38 4.37
CA ASP A 217 -36.83 0.68 3.28
C ASP A 217 -36.05 -0.59 2.87
N PRO A 218 -36.61 -1.80 2.97
CA PRO A 218 -35.96 -3.05 2.53
C PRO A 218 -35.51 -3.04 1.05
N ALA A 219 -36.20 -2.29 0.19
CA ALA A 219 -35.81 -2.14 -1.22
C ALA A 219 -34.49 -1.38 -1.42
N CYS A 220 -33.92 -0.80 -0.38
CA CYS A 220 -32.64 -0.10 -0.45
C CYS A 220 -31.49 -0.98 -0.96
N ARG A 221 -31.53 -2.28 -0.70
CA ARG A 221 -30.53 -3.27 -1.16
C ARG A 221 -30.51 -3.39 -2.69
N GLY A 222 -31.68 -3.42 -3.31
CA GLY A 222 -31.79 -3.42 -4.78
C GLY A 222 -31.24 -2.14 -5.38
N ARG A 223 -31.69 -0.99 -4.87
CA ARG A 223 -31.19 0.33 -5.31
C ARG A 223 -29.69 0.50 -5.12
N TRP A 224 -29.11 -0.11 -4.08
CA TRP A 224 -27.66 -0.10 -3.89
C TRP A 224 -26.94 -0.82 -5.02
N TRP A 225 -27.34 -2.04 -5.34
CA TRP A 225 -26.67 -2.80 -6.40
C TRP A 225 -26.91 -2.22 -7.79
N GLU A 226 -28.08 -1.61 -8.03
CA GLU A 226 -28.32 -0.82 -9.24
C GLU A 226 -27.35 0.35 -9.37
N ALA A 227 -27.12 1.10 -8.28
CA ALA A 227 -26.18 2.21 -8.28
C ALA A 227 -24.73 1.74 -8.49
N VAL A 228 -24.30 0.64 -7.86
CA VAL A 228 -22.96 0.06 -8.07
C VAL A 228 -22.78 -0.47 -9.49
N ALA A 229 -23.82 -1.12 -10.06
CA ALA A 229 -23.77 -1.61 -11.44
C ALA A 229 -23.67 -0.45 -12.46
N ALA A 230 -24.27 0.70 -12.18
CA ALA A 230 -24.18 1.86 -13.03
C ALA A 230 -22.76 2.47 -13.06
N GLU A 231 -21.96 2.28 -12.03
CA GLU A 231 -20.53 2.70 -12.01
C GLU A 231 -19.63 1.77 -12.83
N ALA A 232 -20.09 0.54 -13.09
CA ALA A 232 -19.33 -0.47 -13.84
C ALA A 232 -19.62 -0.47 -15.35
N ALA A 233 -20.65 0.28 -15.79
CA ALA A 233 -21.09 0.36 -17.19
C ALA A 233 -20.35 1.46 -17.96
#